data_d5d12f822e596f906e05a8de73a35ff0
#
_entry.id   d5d12f822e596f906e05a8de73a35ff0
#
_cell.length_a   1.000
_cell.length_b   1.000
_cell.length_c   1.000
_cell.angle_alpha   90.00
_cell.angle_beta   90.00
_cell.angle_gamma   90.00
#
_symmetry.space_group_name_H-M   'P 1'
#
loop_
_entity.id
_entity.type
_entity.pdbx_description
1 polymer ?
#
loop_
_entity_poly.entity_id
_entity_poly.type
_entity_poly.pdbx_seq_one_letter_code
_entity_poly.pdbx_strand_id
1 'polypeptide(L)'
;AACFLIENMPGAFAVDEEIVAACQPFYQMYDSLSHTYDYDSLSIYDQYPRGKDWGRQIDSLWNAYSSYNNEKLKKDMCIDIKTIKASRLITEIEQAFRVWKENVYTRNYSFETFCDYILPYRQENGLLVDSARQVFYSRHHGQFFANPGKNMIEEADSLLRLYSYIGHSGFHATGIPIWDVATLEKLRHGLCTHKCWHNALLFSSLGIAAATDIVPAWANRGSSHSWSVLIEEGDIHPFNPFWEQDLWQYKRLYSNMDYHKYWGRFRLPKVFRKTYRYYMEGPLADGVPAKDIPEAFRSLRKKDVSHEYFDTVNVRIKLRKMPSGTKYAYLCVWNYNNWKPVHWGKITGDVALFSGMGKDIVYLPMYCMDGEMVVAADPVLVQKDGKVRILYPEDTREEMVTTQYTGVLAYPLNRYNNGIITGTVLKGGKVYGRWGDTLCVFPEQIELNSQRLQVQSKDSVRYVRMMLPTKGMALGDLKFYKKTASGEESLKNVRWLTELPLSYKEESADCVLDVYSSTGYRMDLDEKYADLDLGECCRLAEVSFCPYLDVEYRENET
;
A
#
# COMPACT_ATOMS: atom_id res chain seq x y z
N ALA A 1 1.92 -21.18 -27.86
CA ALA A 1 2.20 -21.31 -26.41
C ALA A 1 3.69 -21.63 -26.16
N ALA A 2 4.21 -22.75 -26.64
CA ALA A 2 5.63 -23.10 -26.38
C ALA A 2 6.59 -22.04 -26.92
N CYS A 3 6.42 -21.58 -28.17
CA CYS A 3 7.24 -20.51 -28.75
C CYS A 3 7.19 -19.24 -27.87
N PHE A 4 5.99 -18.82 -27.45
CA PHE A 4 5.82 -17.67 -26.56
C PHE A 4 6.62 -17.79 -25.27
N LEU A 5 6.57 -18.97 -24.61
CA LEU A 5 7.33 -19.18 -23.37
C LEU A 5 8.85 -19.14 -23.62
N ILE A 6 9.33 -19.79 -24.70
CA ILE A 6 10.75 -19.86 -25.02
C ILE A 6 11.30 -18.49 -25.46
N GLU A 7 10.58 -17.76 -26.29
CA GLU A 7 10.95 -16.42 -26.76
C GLU A 7 11.06 -15.41 -25.62
N ASN A 8 10.21 -15.56 -24.60
CA ASN A 8 10.19 -14.67 -23.44
C ASN A 8 10.94 -15.23 -22.21
N MET A 9 11.61 -16.39 -22.32
CA MET A 9 12.37 -17.01 -21.24
C MET A 9 13.73 -16.34 -20.94
N PRO A 10 14.49 -15.80 -21.94
CA PRO A 10 15.79 -15.20 -21.64
C PRO A 10 15.71 -14.17 -20.51
N GLY A 11 16.65 -14.22 -19.55
CA GLY A 11 16.63 -13.34 -18.36
C GLY A 11 15.57 -13.68 -17.30
N ALA A 12 14.79 -14.75 -17.48
CA ALA A 12 14.02 -15.33 -16.38
C ALA A 12 14.94 -16.19 -15.51
N PHE A 13 14.78 -16.10 -14.19
CA PHE A 13 15.61 -16.85 -13.23
C PHE A 13 14.87 -17.18 -11.95
N ALA A 14 15.28 -18.24 -11.28
CA ALA A 14 14.94 -18.56 -9.90
C ALA A 14 16.14 -18.28 -8.98
N VAL A 15 15.90 -18.19 -7.68
CA VAL A 15 16.98 -18.41 -6.70
C VAL A 15 17.35 -19.88 -6.65
N ASP A 16 18.56 -20.19 -6.22
CA ASP A 16 18.99 -21.58 -6.05
C ASP A 16 18.19 -22.26 -4.93
N GLU A 17 17.77 -23.51 -5.15
CA GLU A 17 17.04 -24.30 -4.15
C GLU A 17 17.87 -24.51 -2.87
N GLU A 18 19.21 -24.53 -2.97
CA GLU A 18 20.09 -24.64 -1.80
C GLU A 18 19.95 -23.43 -0.86
N ILE A 19 19.70 -22.21 -1.40
CA ILE A 19 19.44 -21.01 -0.60
C ILE A 19 18.12 -21.17 0.15
N VAL A 20 17.09 -21.67 -0.52
CA VAL A 20 15.78 -21.90 0.10
C VAL A 20 15.89 -22.95 1.21
N ALA A 21 16.65 -24.03 0.98
CA ALA A 21 16.94 -25.03 2.00
C ALA A 21 17.72 -24.42 3.18
N ALA A 22 18.70 -23.56 2.90
CA ALA A 22 19.45 -22.84 3.95
C ALA A 22 18.58 -21.93 4.80
N CYS A 23 17.46 -21.41 4.30
CA CYS A 23 16.53 -20.58 5.05
C CYS A 23 15.53 -21.39 5.91
N GLN A 24 15.37 -22.68 5.71
CA GLN A 24 14.38 -23.50 6.43
C GLN A 24 14.49 -23.43 7.96
N PRO A 25 15.70 -23.46 8.59
CA PRO A 25 15.80 -23.29 10.03
C PRO A 25 15.27 -21.93 10.52
N PHE A 26 15.51 -20.86 9.76
CA PHE A 26 14.94 -19.56 10.06
C PHE A 26 13.42 -19.58 10.01
N TYR A 27 12.82 -20.18 8.99
CA TYR A 27 11.36 -20.29 8.87
C TYR A 27 10.73 -21.10 10.01
N GLN A 28 11.43 -22.10 10.54
CA GLN A 28 10.98 -22.86 11.72
C GLN A 28 11.02 -22.00 12.99
N MET A 29 12.08 -21.21 13.18
CA MET A 29 12.19 -20.27 14.31
C MET A 29 11.13 -19.18 14.22
N TYR A 30 10.89 -18.64 13.02
CA TYR A 30 9.83 -17.68 12.75
C TYR A 30 8.45 -18.22 13.13
N ASP A 31 8.13 -19.44 12.65
CA ASP A 31 6.86 -20.11 12.92
C ASP A 31 6.67 -20.34 14.43
N SER A 32 7.70 -20.83 15.11
CA SER A 32 7.68 -21.01 16.57
C SER A 32 7.44 -19.69 17.32
N LEU A 33 8.09 -18.61 16.89
CA LEU A 33 7.91 -17.29 17.50
C LEU A 33 6.50 -16.77 17.21
N SER A 34 5.96 -16.97 16.02
CA SER A 34 4.61 -16.55 15.66
C SER A 34 3.53 -17.18 16.54
N HIS A 35 3.68 -18.47 16.88
CA HIS A 35 2.73 -19.16 17.75
C HIS A 35 2.70 -18.61 19.17
N THR A 36 3.78 -17.98 19.66
CA THR A 36 3.78 -17.36 21.01
C THR A 36 2.88 -16.13 21.09
N TYR A 37 2.48 -15.56 19.96
CA TYR A 37 1.66 -14.34 19.86
C TYR A 37 0.19 -14.61 19.52
N ASP A 38 -0.24 -15.87 19.45
CA ASP A 38 -1.62 -16.29 19.15
C ASP A 38 -2.21 -15.56 17.91
N TYR A 39 -1.51 -15.67 16.79
CA TYR A 39 -1.86 -14.99 15.54
C TYR A 39 -3.25 -15.35 15.00
N ASP A 40 -3.75 -16.55 15.29
CA ASP A 40 -5.04 -17.03 14.79
C ASP A 40 -6.21 -16.27 15.42
N SER A 41 -6.00 -15.64 16.58
CA SER A 41 -7.00 -14.81 17.26
C SER A 41 -6.93 -13.32 16.90
N LEU A 42 -5.87 -12.88 16.18
CA LEU A 42 -5.70 -11.49 15.81
C LEU A 42 -6.39 -11.19 14.47
N SER A 43 -7.22 -10.16 14.45
CA SER A 43 -7.67 -9.60 13.18
C SER A 43 -6.46 -9.04 12.41
N ILE A 44 -6.58 -8.92 11.08
CA ILE A 44 -5.58 -8.24 10.23
C ILE A 44 -5.18 -6.87 10.81
N TYR A 45 -6.08 -6.24 11.55
CA TYR A 45 -5.93 -4.90 12.11
C TYR A 45 -5.31 -4.90 13.50
N ASP A 46 -5.43 -5.99 14.26
CA ASP A 46 -4.83 -6.14 15.60
C ASP A 46 -3.34 -6.51 15.53
N GLN A 47 -2.85 -6.88 14.36
CA GLN A 47 -1.46 -7.30 14.17
C GLN A 47 -0.45 -6.16 14.38
N TYR A 48 -0.86 -4.90 14.19
CA TYR A 48 0.01 -3.74 14.28
C TYR A 48 0.41 -3.34 15.71
N PRO A 49 -0.47 -3.29 16.71
CA PRO A 49 -0.10 -2.82 18.06
C PRO A 49 0.77 -3.81 18.84
N ARG A 50 0.46 -5.10 18.71
CA ARG A 50 1.28 -6.18 19.31
C ARG A 50 2.53 -6.47 18.46
N GLY A 51 2.54 -5.96 17.23
CA GLY A 51 3.55 -6.19 16.24
C GLY A 51 4.88 -5.49 16.48
N LYS A 52 4.98 -4.45 17.32
CA LYS A 52 6.27 -3.78 17.56
C LYS A 52 7.29 -4.75 18.16
N ASP A 53 6.93 -5.49 19.17
CA ASP A 53 7.85 -6.44 19.82
C ASP A 53 8.07 -7.67 18.93
N TRP A 54 7.02 -8.19 18.32
CA TRP A 54 7.15 -9.30 17.40
C TRP A 54 7.98 -8.93 16.16
N GLY A 55 7.70 -7.78 15.53
CA GLY A 55 8.46 -7.29 14.39
C GLY A 55 9.93 -7.08 14.72
N ARG A 56 10.25 -6.43 15.84
CA ARG A 56 11.64 -6.27 16.31
C ARG A 56 12.32 -7.61 16.59
N GLN A 57 11.60 -8.57 17.16
CA GLN A 57 12.13 -9.91 17.42
C GLN A 57 12.40 -10.67 16.12
N ILE A 58 11.50 -10.58 15.12
CA ILE A 58 11.72 -11.16 13.81
C ILE A 58 12.90 -10.51 13.09
N ASP A 59 13.00 -9.18 13.10
CA ASP A 59 14.13 -8.46 12.49
C ASP A 59 15.44 -8.82 13.18
N SER A 60 15.46 -8.92 14.50
CA SER A 60 16.64 -9.36 15.27
C SER A 60 17.02 -10.79 14.94
N LEU A 61 16.02 -11.67 14.86
CA LEU A 61 16.22 -13.09 14.51
C LEU A 61 16.79 -13.22 13.09
N TRP A 62 16.22 -12.48 12.12
CA TRP A 62 16.71 -12.48 10.73
C TRP A 62 18.11 -11.91 10.61
N ASN A 63 18.39 -10.79 11.26
CA ASN A 63 19.71 -10.16 11.25
C ASN A 63 20.78 -11.10 11.83
N ALA A 64 20.48 -11.75 12.94
CA ALA A 64 21.40 -12.73 13.55
C ALA A 64 21.60 -13.94 12.63
N TYR A 65 20.51 -14.51 12.09
CA TYR A 65 20.55 -15.67 11.22
C TYR A 65 21.31 -15.39 9.91
N SER A 66 20.96 -14.28 9.23
CA SER A 66 21.58 -13.90 7.96
C SER A 66 23.06 -13.55 8.11
N SER A 67 23.44 -12.90 9.19
CA SER A 67 24.86 -12.60 9.47
C SER A 67 25.68 -13.88 9.67
N TYR A 68 25.16 -14.85 10.43
CA TYR A 68 25.83 -16.12 10.67
C TYR A 68 25.92 -17.00 9.42
N ASN A 69 24.91 -16.95 8.54
CA ASN A 69 24.80 -17.78 7.35
C ASN A 69 25.13 -17.02 6.05
N ASN A 70 25.80 -15.87 6.12
CA ASN A 70 26.00 -14.96 4.99
C ASN A 70 26.53 -15.65 3.73
N GLU A 71 27.51 -16.55 3.85
CA GLU A 71 28.09 -17.27 2.71
C GLU A 71 27.07 -18.24 2.06
N LYS A 72 26.22 -18.89 2.86
CA LYS A 72 25.18 -19.80 2.37
C LYS A 72 23.99 -19.07 1.74
N LEU A 73 23.82 -17.80 2.07
CA LEU A 73 22.72 -16.95 1.59
C LEU A 73 23.15 -16.07 0.40
N LYS A 74 24.36 -16.25 -0.13
CA LYS A 74 24.77 -15.60 -1.37
C LYS A 74 23.83 -16.00 -2.48
N LYS A 75 23.26 -15.00 -3.14
CA LYS A 75 22.25 -15.21 -4.20
C LYS A 75 22.91 -15.74 -5.46
N ASP A 76 22.89 -17.03 -5.66
CA ASP A 76 23.10 -17.62 -6.96
C ASP A 76 21.78 -17.67 -7.71
N MET A 77 21.82 -17.28 -8.99
CA MET A 77 20.66 -17.22 -9.86
C MET A 77 20.69 -18.38 -10.85
N CYS A 78 19.66 -19.21 -10.78
CA CYS A 78 19.44 -20.29 -11.74
C CYS A 78 18.66 -19.73 -12.94
N ILE A 79 19.35 -19.48 -14.06
CA ILE A 79 18.74 -18.93 -15.27
C ILE A 79 17.86 -20.02 -15.92
N ASP A 80 16.56 -19.71 -16.10
CA ASP A 80 15.54 -20.68 -16.53
C ASP A 80 15.89 -21.40 -17.83
N ILE A 81 16.41 -20.70 -18.82
CA ILE A 81 16.80 -21.29 -20.12
C ILE A 81 17.88 -22.38 -19.99
N LYS A 82 18.61 -22.40 -18.88
CA LYS A 82 19.64 -23.42 -18.58
C LYS A 82 19.15 -24.52 -17.65
N THR A 83 18.16 -24.24 -16.84
CA THR A 83 17.79 -25.11 -15.72
C THR A 83 16.42 -25.75 -15.86
N ILE A 84 15.45 -25.09 -16.52
CA ILE A 84 14.10 -25.65 -16.69
C ILE A 84 14.13 -26.80 -17.70
N LYS A 85 13.60 -27.94 -17.28
CA LYS A 85 13.46 -29.11 -18.15
C LYS A 85 12.26 -28.95 -19.09
N ALA A 86 12.37 -29.45 -20.32
CA ALA A 86 11.28 -29.44 -21.29
C ALA A 86 10.01 -30.12 -20.78
N SER A 87 10.14 -31.21 -20.02
CA SER A 87 9.01 -31.89 -19.38
C SER A 87 8.23 -30.96 -18.46
N ARG A 88 8.91 -30.09 -17.71
CA ARG A 88 8.26 -29.12 -16.85
C ARG A 88 7.44 -28.12 -17.65
N LEU A 89 8.02 -27.55 -18.73
CA LEU A 89 7.30 -26.62 -19.59
C LEU A 89 6.07 -27.26 -20.24
N ILE A 90 6.19 -28.53 -20.68
CA ILE A 90 5.07 -29.28 -21.24
C ILE A 90 3.93 -29.38 -20.19
N THR A 91 4.25 -29.77 -18.96
CA THR A 91 3.27 -29.85 -17.86
C THR A 91 2.57 -28.50 -17.62
N GLU A 92 3.33 -27.40 -17.59
CA GLU A 92 2.77 -26.05 -17.39
C GLU A 92 1.85 -25.63 -18.55
N ILE A 93 2.26 -25.92 -19.80
CA ILE A 93 1.45 -25.63 -21.00
C ILE A 93 0.17 -26.45 -20.98
N GLU A 94 0.23 -27.74 -20.72
CA GLU A 94 -0.94 -28.62 -20.67
C GLU A 94 -1.92 -28.19 -19.58
N GLN A 95 -1.40 -27.84 -18.39
CA GLN A 95 -2.20 -27.32 -17.30
C GLN A 95 -2.89 -25.99 -17.67
N ALA A 96 -2.15 -25.05 -18.27
CA ALA A 96 -2.69 -23.77 -18.69
C ALA A 96 -3.82 -23.93 -19.74
N PHE A 97 -3.64 -24.81 -20.74
CA PHE A 97 -4.67 -25.10 -21.72
C PHE A 97 -5.89 -25.81 -21.10
N ARG A 98 -5.66 -26.70 -20.14
CA ARG A 98 -6.74 -27.36 -19.41
C ARG A 98 -7.63 -26.34 -18.73
N VAL A 99 -7.08 -25.50 -17.87
CA VAL A 99 -7.85 -24.52 -17.10
C VAL A 99 -8.52 -23.49 -17.99
N TRP A 100 -7.89 -23.06 -19.09
CA TRP A 100 -8.50 -22.15 -20.06
C TRP A 100 -9.74 -22.75 -20.74
N LYS A 101 -9.73 -24.05 -21.03
CA LYS A 101 -10.88 -24.74 -21.63
C LYS A 101 -11.99 -25.05 -20.62
N GLU A 102 -11.65 -25.38 -19.39
CA GLU A 102 -12.58 -25.78 -18.34
C GLU A 102 -13.29 -24.59 -17.70
N ASN A 103 -12.63 -23.44 -17.59
CA ASN A 103 -13.18 -22.28 -16.94
C ASN A 103 -14.29 -21.61 -17.78
N VAL A 104 -15.44 -21.41 -17.14
CA VAL A 104 -16.65 -20.90 -17.83
C VAL A 104 -16.58 -19.41 -18.15
N TYR A 105 -15.82 -18.62 -17.40
CA TYR A 105 -15.68 -17.17 -17.57
C TYR A 105 -14.66 -16.82 -18.65
N THR A 106 -13.67 -17.66 -18.86
CA THR A 106 -12.47 -17.32 -19.64
C THR A 106 -12.37 -18.03 -20.99
N ARG A 107 -13.39 -18.78 -21.37
CA ARG A 107 -13.48 -19.44 -22.70
C ARG A 107 -13.32 -18.46 -23.87
N ASN A 108 -13.73 -17.22 -23.66
CA ASN A 108 -13.73 -16.18 -24.68
C ASN A 108 -12.47 -15.33 -24.65
N TYR A 109 -11.52 -15.60 -23.75
CA TYR A 109 -10.24 -14.90 -23.77
C TYR A 109 -9.54 -15.12 -25.09
N SER A 110 -8.97 -14.05 -25.63
CA SER A 110 -8.09 -14.12 -26.78
C SER A 110 -6.88 -15.00 -26.47
N PHE A 111 -6.27 -15.54 -27.51
CA PHE A 111 -5.02 -16.29 -27.35
C PHE A 111 -3.88 -15.39 -26.79
N GLU A 112 -3.95 -14.09 -27.04
CA GLU A 112 -3.01 -13.12 -26.48
C GLU A 112 -3.19 -12.99 -24.96
N THR A 113 -4.43 -12.80 -24.47
CA THR A 113 -4.76 -12.77 -23.05
C THR A 113 -4.36 -14.08 -22.35
N PHE A 114 -4.62 -15.22 -22.99
CA PHE A 114 -4.15 -16.50 -22.50
C PHE A 114 -2.62 -16.56 -22.36
N CYS A 115 -1.89 -16.14 -23.39
CA CYS A 115 -0.42 -16.12 -23.37
C CYS A 115 0.15 -15.17 -22.33
N ASP A 116 -0.48 -14.01 -22.12
CA ASP A 116 0.06 -13.01 -21.21
C ASP A 116 -0.20 -13.31 -19.74
N TYR A 117 -1.34 -13.94 -19.39
CA TYR A 117 -1.78 -14.01 -18.00
C TYR A 117 -2.06 -15.42 -17.47
N ILE A 118 -2.38 -16.40 -18.31
CA ILE A 118 -2.69 -17.77 -17.87
C ILE A 118 -1.52 -18.72 -18.12
N LEU A 119 -0.90 -18.62 -19.28
CA LEU A 119 0.18 -19.50 -19.73
C LEU A 119 1.48 -19.36 -18.92
N PRO A 120 1.92 -18.15 -18.45
CA PRO A 120 3.21 -17.99 -17.82
C PRO A 120 3.36 -18.88 -16.58
N TYR A 121 4.43 -19.66 -16.56
CA TYR A 121 4.79 -20.51 -15.42
C TYR A 121 5.46 -19.72 -14.29
N ARG A 122 5.87 -18.49 -14.55
CA ARG A 122 6.57 -17.60 -13.63
C ARG A 122 5.86 -16.28 -13.52
N GLN A 123 5.52 -15.87 -12.31
CA GLN A 123 4.87 -14.59 -12.04
C GLN A 123 5.89 -13.46 -11.77
N GLU A 124 7.06 -13.79 -11.22
CA GLU A 124 8.13 -12.85 -10.93
C GLU A 124 9.50 -13.55 -10.95
N ASN A 125 10.56 -12.81 -11.27
CA ASN A 125 11.93 -13.32 -11.21
C ASN A 125 12.34 -13.56 -9.74
N GLY A 126 13.16 -14.59 -9.53
CA GLY A 126 13.58 -15.02 -8.21
C GLY A 126 12.70 -16.10 -7.59
N LEU A 127 11.43 -16.22 -7.99
CA LEU A 127 10.54 -17.25 -7.47
C LEU A 127 10.95 -18.64 -7.97
N LEU A 128 10.80 -19.65 -7.11
CA LEU A 128 10.92 -21.05 -7.51
C LEU A 128 9.79 -21.43 -8.47
N VAL A 129 10.10 -22.30 -9.41
CA VAL A 129 9.11 -22.97 -10.27
C VAL A 129 8.80 -24.32 -9.65
N ASP A 130 7.92 -24.29 -8.67
CA ASP A 130 7.47 -25.44 -7.89
C ASP A 130 6.11 -26.00 -8.36
N SER A 131 5.50 -26.87 -7.56
CA SER A 131 4.19 -27.46 -7.85
C SER A 131 3.00 -26.59 -7.40
N ALA A 132 3.18 -25.33 -7.06
CA ALA A 132 2.14 -24.49 -6.48
C ALA A 132 0.92 -24.34 -7.40
N ARG A 133 1.11 -24.24 -8.72
CA ARG A 133 0.00 -24.20 -9.69
C ARG A 133 -0.88 -25.47 -9.61
N GLN A 134 -0.25 -26.65 -9.55
CA GLN A 134 -0.95 -27.92 -9.43
C GLN A 134 -1.65 -28.06 -8.07
N VAL A 135 -1.02 -27.56 -7.01
CA VAL A 135 -1.59 -27.53 -5.66
C VAL A 135 -2.82 -26.66 -5.60
N PHE A 136 -2.78 -25.44 -6.12
CA PHE A 136 -3.93 -24.55 -6.18
C PHE A 136 -5.06 -25.14 -7.03
N TYR A 137 -4.73 -25.68 -8.19
CA TYR A 137 -5.71 -26.37 -9.02
C TYR A 137 -6.40 -27.52 -8.26
N SER A 138 -5.65 -28.39 -7.61
CA SER A 138 -6.20 -29.52 -6.86
C SER A 138 -7.06 -29.09 -5.67
N ARG A 139 -6.71 -27.98 -5.01
CA ARG A 139 -7.47 -27.45 -3.87
C ARG A 139 -8.82 -26.86 -4.28
N HIS A 140 -8.90 -26.21 -5.44
CA HIS A 140 -9.99 -25.30 -5.77
C HIS A 140 -10.76 -25.65 -7.05
N HIS A 141 -10.22 -26.55 -7.88
CA HIS A 141 -10.90 -26.99 -9.11
C HIS A 141 -12.28 -27.59 -8.80
N GLY A 142 -13.29 -27.18 -9.57
CA GLY A 142 -14.68 -27.60 -9.38
C GLY A 142 -15.44 -26.89 -8.26
N GLN A 143 -14.77 -26.13 -7.40
CA GLN A 143 -15.40 -25.30 -6.35
C GLN A 143 -15.60 -23.86 -6.81
N PHE A 144 -14.63 -23.33 -7.54
CA PHE A 144 -14.61 -21.95 -8.02
C PHE A 144 -14.56 -21.91 -9.55
N PHE A 145 -15.21 -20.92 -10.12
CA PHE A 145 -15.25 -20.62 -11.56
C PHE A 145 -15.78 -21.77 -12.44
N ALA A 146 -16.51 -22.69 -11.84
CA ALA A 146 -17.11 -23.82 -12.54
C ALA A 146 -18.60 -23.61 -12.89
N ASN A 147 -19.26 -22.66 -12.23
CA ASN A 147 -20.69 -22.39 -12.39
C ASN A 147 -20.93 -21.07 -13.18
N PRO A 148 -21.50 -21.12 -14.40
CA PRO A 148 -21.70 -19.93 -15.22
C PRO A 148 -22.78 -18.97 -14.70
N GLY A 149 -23.53 -19.35 -13.66
CA GLY A 149 -24.59 -18.53 -13.06
C GLY A 149 -24.11 -17.56 -11.98
N LYS A 150 -22.84 -17.59 -11.61
CA LYS A 150 -22.25 -16.69 -10.59
C LYS A 150 -21.48 -15.55 -11.23
N ASN A 151 -21.31 -14.46 -10.48
CA ASN A 151 -20.45 -13.37 -10.87
C ASN A 151 -18.98 -13.74 -10.61
N MET A 152 -18.10 -13.48 -11.58
CA MET A 152 -16.66 -13.79 -11.47
C MET A 152 -16.01 -13.08 -10.28
N ILE A 153 -16.36 -11.82 -10.03
CA ILE A 153 -15.80 -11.03 -8.93
C ILE A 153 -16.24 -11.57 -7.56
N GLU A 154 -17.51 -12.02 -7.43
CA GLU A 154 -18.00 -12.63 -6.20
C GLU A 154 -17.32 -13.96 -5.91
N GLU A 155 -17.05 -14.78 -6.95
CA GLU A 155 -16.30 -16.02 -6.79
C GLU A 155 -14.83 -15.74 -6.45
N ALA A 156 -14.22 -14.73 -7.07
CA ALA A 156 -12.88 -14.28 -6.76
C ALA A 156 -12.76 -13.78 -5.31
N ASP A 157 -13.71 -12.98 -4.83
CA ASP A 157 -13.77 -12.55 -3.44
C ASP A 157 -13.84 -13.75 -2.48
N SER A 158 -14.73 -14.69 -2.78
CA SER A 158 -14.91 -15.90 -1.97
C SER A 158 -13.63 -16.75 -1.92
N LEU A 159 -12.90 -16.86 -3.04
CA LEU A 159 -11.62 -17.55 -3.11
C LEU A 159 -10.54 -16.82 -2.32
N LEU A 160 -10.41 -15.49 -2.49
CA LEU A 160 -9.42 -14.68 -1.79
C LEU A 160 -9.63 -14.70 -0.27
N ARG A 161 -10.88 -14.79 0.19
CA ARG A 161 -11.23 -14.90 1.61
C ARG A 161 -10.61 -16.14 2.27
N LEU A 162 -10.43 -17.25 1.54
CA LEU A 162 -9.74 -18.45 2.05
C LEU A 162 -8.27 -18.20 2.38
N TYR A 163 -7.69 -17.12 1.83
CA TYR A 163 -6.31 -16.69 2.03
C TYR A 163 -6.20 -15.40 2.84
N SER A 164 -7.25 -15.03 3.58
CA SER A 164 -7.29 -13.85 4.44
C SER A 164 -6.30 -13.92 5.61
N TYR A 165 -5.87 -15.13 5.97
CA TYR A 165 -4.86 -15.36 6.99
C TYR A 165 -3.45 -14.90 6.58
N ILE A 166 -3.20 -14.60 5.31
CA ILE A 166 -1.94 -14.01 4.85
C ILE A 166 -2.07 -12.49 4.96
N GLY A 167 -1.45 -11.92 5.99
CA GLY A 167 -1.50 -10.50 6.29
C GLY A 167 -0.34 -9.70 5.69
N HIS A 168 -0.50 -8.38 5.65
CA HIS A 168 0.57 -7.45 5.32
C HIS A 168 1.50 -7.27 6.53
N SER A 169 2.80 -7.31 6.28
CA SER A 169 3.79 -6.96 7.30
C SER A 169 4.80 -5.95 6.76
N GLY A 170 4.84 -4.77 7.36
CA GLY A 170 5.87 -3.76 7.11
C GLY A 170 7.23 -4.13 7.70
N PHE A 171 7.29 -5.15 8.56
CA PHE A 171 8.53 -5.58 9.22
C PHE A 171 9.48 -6.31 8.29
N HIS A 172 8.99 -6.87 7.20
CA HIS A 172 9.80 -7.56 6.20
C HIS A 172 10.50 -6.61 5.21
N ALA A 173 10.52 -5.31 5.49
CA ALA A 173 11.38 -4.37 4.77
C ALA A 173 12.88 -4.74 4.84
N THR A 174 13.24 -5.60 5.78
CA THR A 174 14.61 -6.08 6.01
C THR A 174 15.05 -7.21 5.08
N GLY A 175 14.20 -7.65 4.15
CA GLY A 175 14.59 -8.60 3.11
C GLY A 175 14.52 -10.08 3.49
N ILE A 176 13.63 -10.44 4.42
CA ILE A 176 13.32 -11.87 4.68
C ILE A 176 12.92 -12.52 3.36
N PRO A 177 13.59 -13.60 2.96
CA PRO A 177 13.36 -14.23 1.67
C PRO A 177 12.03 -14.99 1.65
N ILE A 178 11.19 -14.72 0.64
CA ILE A 178 9.96 -15.44 0.35
C ILE A 178 9.94 -15.69 -1.16
N TRP A 179 10.31 -16.90 -1.56
CA TRP A 179 10.51 -17.26 -2.97
C TRP A 179 9.55 -18.32 -3.51
N ASP A 180 8.60 -18.76 -2.70
CA ASP A 180 7.60 -19.76 -3.07
C ASP A 180 6.30 -19.60 -2.27
N VAL A 181 5.22 -20.22 -2.78
CA VAL A 181 3.90 -20.16 -2.16
C VAL A 181 3.88 -20.80 -0.78
N ALA A 182 4.55 -21.95 -0.63
CA ALA A 182 4.51 -22.69 0.63
C ALA A 182 5.17 -21.89 1.77
N THR A 183 6.26 -21.19 1.48
CA THR A 183 6.91 -20.29 2.44
C THR A 183 6.00 -19.13 2.81
N LEU A 184 5.34 -18.47 1.84
CA LEU A 184 4.41 -17.36 2.13
C LEU A 184 3.21 -17.83 2.96
N GLU A 185 2.61 -18.96 2.60
CA GLU A 185 1.48 -19.56 3.33
C GLU A 185 1.89 -19.96 4.77
N LYS A 186 3.10 -20.47 4.94
CA LYS A 186 3.64 -20.85 6.25
C LYS A 186 3.90 -19.62 7.14
N LEU A 187 4.56 -18.61 6.60
CA LEU A 187 4.88 -17.39 7.34
C LEU A 187 3.66 -16.53 7.61
N ARG A 188 2.58 -16.65 6.82
CA ARG A 188 1.32 -15.90 6.93
C ARG A 188 1.46 -14.38 6.83
N HIS A 189 2.63 -13.88 6.48
CA HIS A 189 2.93 -12.46 6.34
C HIS A 189 3.82 -12.21 5.14
N GLY A 190 3.58 -11.10 4.46
CA GLY A 190 4.40 -10.69 3.35
C GLY A 190 4.16 -9.24 2.94
N LEU A 191 4.99 -8.74 2.03
CA LEU A 191 4.78 -7.45 1.38
C LEU A 191 3.69 -7.55 0.31
N CYS A 192 3.17 -6.40 -0.11
CA CYS A 192 2.19 -6.33 -1.21
C CYS A 192 2.66 -7.09 -2.47
N THR A 193 3.94 -7.00 -2.81
CA THR A 193 4.49 -7.74 -3.96
C THR A 193 4.40 -9.25 -3.79
N HIS A 194 4.64 -9.79 -2.57
CA HIS A 194 4.53 -11.22 -2.30
C HIS A 194 3.09 -11.70 -2.49
N LYS A 195 2.12 -10.97 -1.94
CA LYS A 195 0.72 -11.35 -2.07
C LYS A 195 0.20 -11.16 -3.49
N CYS A 196 0.71 -10.19 -4.25
CA CYS A 196 0.33 -10.00 -5.66
C CYS A 196 0.73 -11.19 -6.53
N TRP A 197 1.98 -11.66 -6.48
CA TRP A 197 2.37 -12.82 -7.27
C TRP A 197 1.69 -14.11 -6.81
N HIS A 198 1.42 -14.25 -5.51
CA HIS A 198 0.61 -15.35 -4.99
C HIS A 198 -0.80 -15.34 -5.60
N ASN A 199 -1.48 -14.20 -5.60
CA ASN A 199 -2.81 -14.04 -6.17
C ASN A 199 -2.81 -14.31 -7.68
N ALA A 200 -1.82 -13.77 -8.42
CA ALA A 200 -1.71 -14.01 -9.87
C ALA A 200 -1.52 -15.50 -10.18
N LEU A 201 -0.70 -16.21 -9.39
CA LEU A 201 -0.53 -17.65 -9.56
C LEU A 201 -1.80 -18.43 -9.17
N LEU A 202 -2.47 -18.05 -8.07
CA LEU A 202 -3.72 -18.66 -7.63
C LEU A 202 -4.79 -18.58 -8.72
N PHE A 203 -5.04 -17.39 -9.25
CA PHE A 203 -6.05 -17.17 -10.29
C PHE A 203 -5.69 -17.85 -11.62
N SER A 204 -4.43 -17.72 -12.08
CA SER A 204 -3.99 -18.37 -13.32
C SER A 204 -4.04 -19.91 -13.22
N SER A 205 -3.90 -20.48 -12.01
CA SER A 205 -4.05 -21.91 -11.76
C SER A 205 -5.48 -22.41 -12.02
N LEU A 206 -6.46 -21.51 -11.96
CA LEU A 206 -7.88 -21.78 -12.18
C LEU A 206 -8.38 -21.21 -13.53
N GLY A 207 -7.47 -20.69 -14.35
CA GLY A 207 -7.78 -20.17 -15.68
C GLY A 207 -8.29 -18.73 -15.70
N ILE A 208 -8.21 -17.99 -14.59
CA ILE A 208 -8.57 -16.57 -14.54
C ILE A 208 -7.34 -15.72 -14.80
N ALA A 209 -7.44 -14.76 -15.73
CA ALA A 209 -6.35 -13.83 -16.04
C ALA A 209 -6.17 -12.84 -14.90
N ALA A 210 -4.97 -12.84 -14.33
CA ALA A 210 -4.59 -11.96 -13.24
C ALA A 210 -3.14 -11.50 -13.37
N ALA A 211 -2.86 -10.32 -12.86
CA ALA A 211 -1.52 -9.72 -12.90
C ALA A 211 -1.22 -8.88 -11.67
N THR A 212 0.01 -8.37 -11.62
CA THR A 212 0.47 -7.38 -10.64
C THR A 212 0.65 -6.04 -11.32
N ASP A 213 -0.07 -5.02 -10.85
CA ASP A 213 0.14 -3.64 -11.24
C ASP A 213 0.94 -2.89 -10.17
N ILE A 214 1.78 -1.94 -10.61
CA ILE A 214 2.70 -1.22 -9.74
C ILE A 214 2.69 0.28 -10.02
N VAL A 215 2.78 1.08 -8.98
CA VAL A 215 3.21 2.47 -9.05
C VAL A 215 4.66 2.55 -8.59
N PRO A 216 5.59 3.03 -9.44
CA PRO A 216 7.03 3.09 -9.07
C PRO A 216 7.29 3.99 -7.87
N ALA A 217 6.58 5.10 -7.79
CA ALA A 217 6.53 6.01 -6.66
C ALA A 217 5.24 6.81 -6.70
N TRP A 218 4.61 7.03 -5.54
CA TRP A 218 3.49 7.95 -5.43
C TRP A 218 3.94 9.40 -5.63
N ALA A 219 3.10 10.23 -6.24
CA ALA A 219 3.45 11.64 -6.47
C ALA A 219 3.08 12.57 -5.30
N ASN A 220 2.31 12.11 -4.33
CA ASN A 220 1.86 12.91 -3.18
C ASN A 220 1.96 12.17 -1.84
N ARG A 221 2.78 11.15 -1.75
CA ARG A 221 3.04 10.37 -0.54
C ARG A 221 4.32 9.56 -0.67
N GLY A 222 4.86 9.07 0.43
CA GLY A 222 6.02 8.20 0.43
C GLY A 222 5.75 6.82 -0.14
N SER A 223 6.80 6.10 -0.56
CA SER A 223 6.80 4.72 -1.02
C SER A 223 6.30 4.49 -2.45
N SER A 224 6.35 3.26 -2.87
CA SER A 224 5.74 2.64 -4.05
C SER A 224 4.62 1.71 -3.60
N HIS A 225 3.90 1.10 -4.53
CA HIS A 225 2.90 0.08 -4.19
C HIS A 225 2.73 -0.93 -5.32
N SER A 226 2.32 -2.14 -4.94
CA SER A 226 1.89 -3.19 -5.85
C SER A 226 0.49 -3.64 -5.45
N TRP A 227 -0.37 -3.86 -6.41
CA TRP A 227 -1.70 -4.42 -6.19
C TRP A 227 -2.03 -5.47 -7.23
N SER A 228 -3.04 -6.27 -6.93
CA SER A 228 -3.52 -7.30 -7.84
C SER A 228 -4.58 -6.76 -8.78
N VAL A 229 -4.67 -7.34 -9.97
CA VAL A 229 -5.71 -7.01 -10.95
C VAL A 229 -6.22 -8.28 -11.62
N LEU A 230 -7.54 -8.44 -11.68
CA LEU A 230 -8.17 -9.38 -12.61
C LEU A 230 -8.41 -8.70 -13.95
N ILE A 231 -8.28 -9.46 -15.02
CA ILE A 231 -8.35 -8.96 -16.39
C ILE A 231 -9.48 -9.68 -17.11
N GLU A 232 -10.41 -8.89 -17.60
CA GLU A 232 -11.44 -9.31 -18.57
C GLU A 232 -11.13 -8.69 -19.93
N GLU A 233 -11.69 -9.25 -21.01
CA GLU A 233 -11.53 -8.65 -22.34
C GLU A 233 -12.22 -7.28 -22.38
N GLY A 234 -11.39 -6.21 -22.34
CA GLY A 234 -11.86 -4.83 -22.39
C GLY A 234 -12.06 -4.12 -21.05
N ASP A 235 -11.90 -4.82 -19.90
CA ASP A 235 -11.97 -4.19 -18.57
C ASP A 235 -10.97 -4.79 -17.58
N ILE A 236 -10.74 -4.09 -16.48
CA ILE A 236 -9.88 -4.53 -15.38
C ILE A 236 -10.57 -4.35 -14.04
N HIS A 237 -10.26 -5.24 -13.09
CA HIS A 237 -10.76 -5.18 -11.73
C HIS A 237 -9.59 -5.19 -10.75
N PRO A 238 -8.99 -4.00 -10.45
CA PRO A 238 -7.93 -3.87 -9.47
C PRO A 238 -8.47 -4.06 -8.04
N PHE A 239 -7.66 -4.72 -7.20
CA PHE A 239 -8.03 -5.00 -5.81
C PHE A 239 -6.82 -5.03 -4.89
N ASN A 240 -7.08 -4.84 -3.58
CA ASN A 240 -6.04 -4.99 -2.56
C ASN A 240 -5.47 -6.42 -2.60
N PRO A 241 -4.16 -6.59 -2.65
CA PRO A 241 -3.58 -7.94 -2.65
C PRO A 241 -3.94 -8.73 -1.39
N PHE A 242 -4.10 -8.08 -0.24
CA PHE A 242 -4.56 -8.71 0.99
C PHE A 242 -6.08 -8.61 1.10
N TRP A 243 -6.72 -9.70 1.49
CA TRP A 243 -8.18 -9.70 1.58
C TRP A 243 -8.68 -8.75 2.68
N GLU A 244 -9.66 -7.92 2.33
CA GLU A 244 -10.40 -7.03 3.21
C GLU A 244 -11.81 -6.79 2.64
N GLN A 245 -12.71 -6.23 3.46
CA GLN A 245 -14.11 -6.10 3.09
C GLN A 245 -14.36 -5.27 1.82
N ASP A 246 -13.53 -4.25 1.59
CA ASP A 246 -13.70 -3.29 0.48
C ASP A 246 -12.59 -3.41 -0.58
N LEU A 247 -12.05 -4.61 -0.76
CA LEU A 247 -10.86 -4.83 -1.58
C LEU A 247 -11.01 -4.42 -3.07
N TRP A 248 -12.24 -4.40 -3.61
CA TRP A 248 -12.52 -4.10 -5.01
C TRP A 248 -12.67 -2.59 -5.33
N GLN A 249 -12.45 -1.71 -4.37
CA GLN A 249 -12.56 -0.26 -4.57
C GLN A 249 -11.34 0.37 -5.24
N TYR A 250 -10.29 -0.37 -5.51
CA TYR A 250 -8.99 0.14 -5.98
C TYR A 250 -9.06 0.92 -7.29
N LYS A 251 -9.87 0.51 -8.26
CA LYS A 251 -10.04 1.27 -9.52
C LYS A 251 -10.54 2.68 -9.25
N ARG A 252 -11.51 2.83 -8.35
CA ARG A 252 -12.04 4.13 -7.94
C ARG A 252 -11.03 4.93 -7.13
N LEU A 253 -10.32 4.29 -6.21
CA LEU A 253 -9.33 4.95 -5.36
C LEU A 253 -8.16 5.50 -6.15
N TYR A 254 -7.70 4.78 -7.15
CA TYR A 254 -6.54 5.16 -7.95
C TYR A 254 -6.88 6.03 -9.14
N SER A 255 -8.14 6.28 -9.42
CA SER A 255 -8.54 7.27 -10.40
C SER A 255 -8.12 8.67 -9.94
N ASN A 256 -7.27 9.34 -10.73
CA ASN A 256 -6.93 10.74 -10.46
C ASN A 256 -8.12 11.70 -10.62
N MET A 257 -9.25 11.21 -11.12
CA MET A 257 -10.48 11.98 -11.31
C MET A 257 -11.36 12.02 -10.07
N ASP A 258 -11.37 10.95 -9.26
CA ASP A 258 -12.22 10.83 -8.09
C ASP A 258 -11.54 11.37 -6.84
N TYR A 259 -12.26 12.19 -6.10
CA TYR A 259 -11.90 12.61 -4.75
C TYR A 259 -12.72 11.82 -3.75
N HIS A 260 -12.04 11.06 -2.91
CA HIS A 260 -12.71 10.39 -1.80
C HIS A 260 -12.60 11.23 -0.53
N LYS A 261 -13.74 11.50 0.11
CA LYS A 261 -13.83 12.40 1.28
C LYS A 261 -12.96 11.99 2.47
N TYR A 262 -12.70 10.70 2.64
CA TYR A 262 -11.92 10.18 3.76
C TYR A 262 -10.42 10.07 3.48
N TRP A 263 -10.02 9.80 2.21
CA TRP A 263 -8.63 9.45 1.89
C TRP A 263 -7.92 10.49 1.05
N GLY A 264 -8.67 11.53 0.70
CA GLY A 264 -8.17 12.49 -0.25
C GLY A 264 -7.97 11.87 -1.63
N ARG A 265 -7.13 12.49 -2.41
CA ARG A 265 -6.92 12.16 -3.79
C ARG A 265 -5.53 11.56 -3.99
N PHE A 266 -5.47 10.34 -4.52
CA PHE A 266 -4.20 9.75 -4.94
C PHE A 266 -3.67 10.43 -6.19
N ARG A 267 -2.35 10.60 -6.26
CA ARG A 267 -1.65 11.09 -7.43
C ARG A 267 -0.79 9.98 -7.98
N LEU A 268 -1.32 9.30 -8.99
CA LEU A 268 -0.61 8.28 -9.75
C LEU A 268 0.15 8.93 -10.89
N PRO A 269 1.47 8.97 -10.86
CA PRO A 269 2.25 9.52 -11.96
C PRO A 269 2.27 8.55 -13.15
N LYS A 270 2.28 7.24 -12.85
CA LYS A 270 2.41 6.17 -13.83
C LYS A 270 2.00 4.83 -13.21
N VAL A 271 1.40 3.92 -13.99
CA VAL A 271 1.10 2.55 -13.60
C VAL A 271 1.70 1.59 -14.61
N PHE A 272 2.45 0.61 -14.12
CA PHE A 272 2.97 -0.47 -14.95
C PHE A 272 2.40 -1.81 -14.48
N ARG A 273 2.07 -2.68 -15.45
CA ARG A 273 1.72 -4.08 -15.22
C ARG A 273 2.95 -4.94 -15.39
N LYS A 274 3.27 -5.78 -14.41
CA LYS A 274 4.30 -6.81 -14.54
C LYS A 274 3.86 -7.87 -15.54
N THR A 275 4.77 -8.34 -16.38
CA THR A 275 4.48 -9.26 -17.48
C THR A 275 5.56 -10.33 -17.59
N TYR A 276 5.18 -11.50 -18.11
CA TYR A 276 6.16 -12.49 -18.57
C TYR A 276 6.73 -12.11 -19.96
N ARG A 277 5.90 -11.52 -20.81
CA ARG A 277 6.28 -11.00 -22.12
C ARG A 277 7.28 -9.84 -22.00
N TYR A 278 8.24 -9.80 -22.90
CA TYR A 278 9.07 -8.62 -23.10
C TYR A 278 8.33 -7.55 -23.91
N TYR A 279 8.38 -6.33 -23.41
CA TYR A 279 8.00 -5.13 -24.14
C TYR A 279 9.27 -4.40 -24.55
N MET A 280 9.56 -4.42 -25.86
CA MET A 280 10.77 -3.85 -26.45
C MET A 280 10.66 -2.32 -26.57
N GLU A 281 10.46 -1.66 -25.44
CA GLU A 281 10.28 -0.21 -25.33
C GLU A 281 11.21 0.37 -24.26
N GLY A 282 11.60 1.64 -24.45
CA GLY A 282 12.36 2.39 -23.47
C GLY A 282 13.88 2.22 -23.55
N PRO A 283 14.60 2.74 -22.56
CA PRO A 283 16.06 2.91 -22.65
C PRO A 283 16.80 1.57 -22.77
N LEU A 284 16.35 0.53 -22.09
CA LEU A 284 17.01 -0.79 -22.14
C LEU A 284 16.86 -1.44 -23.53
N ALA A 285 15.68 -1.33 -24.14
CA ALA A 285 15.42 -1.82 -25.49
C ALA A 285 16.25 -1.09 -26.55
N ASP A 286 16.49 0.22 -26.37
CA ASP A 286 17.32 1.04 -27.26
C ASP A 286 18.83 0.91 -26.96
N GLY A 287 19.23 -0.06 -26.11
CA GLY A 287 20.63 -0.38 -25.83
C GLY A 287 21.35 0.67 -24.97
N VAL A 288 20.62 1.43 -24.15
CA VAL A 288 21.26 2.32 -23.15
C VAL A 288 21.94 1.44 -22.09
N PRO A 289 23.19 1.74 -21.70
CA PRO A 289 23.88 0.98 -20.65
C PRO A 289 23.08 0.96 -19.35
N ALA A 290 23.04 -0.18 -18.65
CA ALA A 290 22.28 -0.34 -17.42
C ALA A 290 22.65 0.67 -16.32
N LYS A 291 23.92 1.12 -16.28
CA LYS A 291 24.40 2.16 -15.35
C LYS A 291 23.72 3.52 -15.58
N ASP A 292 23.27 3.80 -16.81
CA ASP A 292 22.61 5.05 -17.20
C ASP A 292 21.07 4.89 -17.23
N ILE A 293 20.55 3.82 -16.65
CA ILE A 293 19.13 3.55 -16.50
C ILE A 293 18.81 3.42 -15.00
N PRO A 294 17.83 4.17 -14.45
CA PRO A 294 17.37 3.96 -13.09
C PRO A 294 16.92 2.51 -12.89
N GLU A 295 17.20 1.95 -11.71
CA GLU A 295 16.94 0.55 -11.40
C GLU A 295 15.50 0.11 -11.73
N ALA A 296 14.52 0.96 -11.41
CA ALA A 296 13.12 0.71 -11.71
C ALA A 296 12.82 0.45 -13.20
N PHE A 297 13.74 0.80 -14.10
CA PHE A 297 13.57 0.66 -15.57
C PHE A 297 14.56 -0.30 -16.25
N ARG A 298 15.30 -1.09 -15.46
CA ARG A 298 16.22 -2.11 -15.97
C ARG A 298 15.56 -3.45 -16.33
N SER A 299 14.23 -3.46 -16.48
CA SER A 299 13.48 -4.65 -16.90
C SER A 299 12.52 -4.32 -18.03
N LEU A 300 12.50 -5.17 -19.05
CA LEU A 300 11.54 -5.13 -20.16
C LEU A 300 10.23 -5.85 -19.86
N ARG A 301 10.10 -6.49 -18.68
CA ARG A 301 8.93 -7.29 -18.27
C ARG A 301 7.87 -6.42 -17.58
N LYS A 302 7.47 -5.35 -18.24
CA LYS A 302 6.40 -4.48 -17.79
C LYS A 302 5.77 -3.73 -18.95
N LYS A 303 4.47 -3.53 -18.86
CA LYS A 303 3.63 -2.78 -19.80
C LYS A 303 3.09 -1.54 -19.10
N ASP A 304 3.09 -0.40 -19.78
CA ASP A 304 2.38 0.79 -19.33
C ASP A 304 0.87 0.59 -19.44
N VAL A 305 0.18 0.66 -18.32
CA VAL A 305 -1.29 0.53 -18.22
C VAL A 305 -1.94 1.73 -17.55
N SER A 306 -1.25 2.87 -17.51
CA SER A 306 -1.74 4.09 -16.85
C SER A 306 -3.11 4.52 -17.35
N HIS A 307 -3.39 4.35 -18.65
CA HIS A 307 -4.67 4.69 -19.28
C HIS A 307 -5.85 3.83 -18.81
N GLU A 308 -5.59 2.67 -18.22
CA GLU A 308 -6.63 1.82 -17.62
C GLU A 308 -7.10 2.36 -16.26
N TYR A 309 -6.34 3.27 -15.65
CA TYR A 309 -6.59 3.82 -14.30
C TYR A 309 -7.01 5.27 -14.30
N PHE A 310 -6.47 6.09 -15.20
CA PHE A 310 -6.74 7.52 -15.23
C PHE A 310 -6.55 8.11 -16.63
N ASP A 311 -7.11 9.28 -16.83
CA ASP A 311 -6.94 10.06 -18.05
C ASP A 311 -5.52 10.63 -18.12
N THR A 312 -4.75 10.19 -19.10
CA THR A 312 -3.33 10.46 -19.25
C THR A 312 -3.04 11.63 -20.20
N VAL A 313 -1.82 12.18 -20.11
CA VAL A 313 -1.34 13.24 -21.00
C VAL A 313 0.10 12.98 -21.42
N ASN A 314 0.44 13.36 -22.67
CA ASN A 314 1.82 13.36 -23.15
C ASN A 314 2.50 14.67 -22.78
N VAL A 315 3.65 14.60 -22.11
CA VAL A 315 4.41 15.74 -21.61
C VAL A 315 5.67 15.93 -22.45
N ARG A 316 5.83 17.13 -23.03
CA ARG A 316 7.03 17.50 -23.80
C ARG A 316 7.81 18.54 -23.00
N ILE A 317 9.09 18.27 -22.77
CA ILE A 317 9.95 19.14 -21.96
C ILE A 317 11.21 19.48 -22.72
N LYS A 318 11.50 20.76 -22.83
CA LYS A 318 12.78 21.26 -23.32
C LYS A 318 13.84 21.08 -22.24
N LEU A 319 14.92 20.37 -22.60
CA LEU A 319 16.00 20.00 -21.70
C LEU A 319 17.11 21.05 -21.70
N ARG A 320 17.85 21.13 -20.60
CA ARG A 320 19.04 21.98 -20.45
C ARG A 320 20.30 21.12 -20.49
N LYS A 321 21.41 21.69 -20.98
CA LYS A 321 22.78 21.14 -20.90
C LYS A 321 22.82 19.60 -21.07
N MET A 322 22.30 19.12 -22.20
CA MET A 322 22.23 17.69 -22.48
C MET A 322 23.63 17.09 -22.56
N PRO A 323 23.95 16.07 -21.74
CA PRO A 323 25.21 15.34 -21.85
C PRO A 323 25.34 14.63 -23.20
N SER A 324 26.57 14.56 -23.73
CA SER A 324 26.81 13.91 -25.00
C SER A 324 26.41 12.44 -24.99
N GLY A 325 25.67 12.01 -26.01
CA GLY A 325 25.23 10.62 -26.15
C GLY A 325 23.99 10.23 -25.35
N THR A 326 23.42 11.14 -24.57
CA THR A 326 22.21 10.86 -23.78
C THR A 326 21.00 10.74 -24.70
N LYS A 327 20.30 9.59 -24.64
CA LYS A 327 19.12 9.29 -25.46
C LYS A 327 17.80 9.47 -24.70
N TYR A 328 17.84 9.45 -23.37
CA TYR A 328 16.68 9.45 -22.50
C TYR A 328 16.81 10.43 -21.33
N ALA A 329 15.69 11.01 -20.95
CA ALA A 329 15.50 11.70 -19.68
C ALA A 329 14.42 10.97 -18.87
N TYR A 330 14.34 11.26 -17.58
CA TYR A 330 13.41 10.62 -16.67
C TYR A 330 12.58 11.67 -15.94
N LEU A 331 11.25 11.49 -15.88
CA LEU A 331 10.42 12.28 -15.00
C LEU A 331 10.44 11.66 -13.59
N CYS A 332 10.70 12.52 -12.62
CA CYS A 332 10.78 12.13 -11.23
C CYS A 332 9.69 12.84 -10.42
N VAL A 333 9.20 12.20 -9.37
CA VAL A 333 8.33 12.78 -8.35
C VAL A 333 9.05 12.83 -7.01
N TRP A 334 8.67 13.82 -6.17
CA TRP A 334 9.21 13.90 -4.82
C TRP A 334 8.62 12.81 -3.93
N ASN A 335 9.47 11.96 -3.36
CA ASN A 335 9.04 10.79 -2.60
C ASN A 335 10.14 10.37 -1.62
N TYR A 336 9.84 10.29 -0.31
CA TYR A 336 10.82 10.00 0.74
C TYR A 336 12.06 10.87 0.66
N ASN A 337 11.88 12.19 0.69
CA ASN A 337 12.96 13.18 0.67
C ASN A 337 13.94 13.02 -0.51
N ASN A 338 13.47 12.44 -1.62
CA ASN A 338 14.26 12.27 -2.82
C ASN A 338 13.38 12.31 -4.09
N TRP A 339 13.98 12.66 -5.21
CA TRP A 339 13.35 12.58 -6.52
C TRP A 339 13.43 11.16 -7.07
N LYS A 340 12.30 10.48 -7.15
CA LYS A 340 12.18 9.11 -7.65
C LYS A 340 11.70 9.08 -9.10
N PRO A 341 12.43 8.42 -10.02
CA PRO A 341 12.03 8.31 -11.41
C PRO A 341 10.77 7.44 -11.56
N VAL A 342 9.79 7.95 -12.30
CA VAL A 342 8.50 7.28 -12.54
C VAL A 342 8.25 6.93 -13.99
N HIS A 343 8.93 7.59 -14.93
CA HIS A 343 8.86 7.28 -16.36
C HIS A 343 10.09 7.78 -17.11
N TRP A 344 10.35 7.18 -18.26
CA TRP A 344 11.37 7.61 -19.21
C TRP A 344 10.75 8.41 -20.36
N GLY A 345 11.53 9.30 -20.95
CA GLY A 345 11.18 10.03 -22.17
C GLY A 345 12.33 9.99 -23.17
N LYS A 346 12.03 9.62 -24.40
CA LYS A 346 13.01 9.64 -25.50
C LYS A 346 13.30 11.08 -25.92
N ILE A 347 14.57 11.39 -26.10
CA ILE A 347 15.06 12.71 -26.48
C ILE A 347 15.13 12.81 -28.02
N THR A 348 14.58 13.89 -28.56
CA THR A 348 14.70 14.27 -29.94
C THR A 348 15.11 15.74 -30.02
N GLY A 349 16.31 16.01 -30.53
CA GLY A 349 16.93 17.34 -30.41
C GLY A 349 17.18 17.69 -28.95
N ASP A 350 16.59 18.76 -28.46
CA ASP A 350 16.66 19.21 -27.07
C ASP A 350 15.34 18.98 -26.28
N VAL A 351 14.42 18.16 -26.82
CA VAL A 351 13.11 17.90 -26.21
C VAL A 351 12.96 16.43 -25.86
N ALA A 352 12.57 16.13 -24.64
CA ALA A 352 12.12 14.81 -24.19
C ALA A 352 10.60 14.70 -24.26
N LEU A 353 10.11 13.56 -24.78
CA LEU A 353 8.70 13.21 -24.81
C LEU A 353 8.41 12.10 -23.80
N PHE A 354 7.54 12.39 -22.84
CA PHE A 354 7.05 11.45 -21.84
C PHE A 354 5.57 11.14 -22.10
N SER A 355 5.29 9.89 -22.46
CA SER A 355 3.94 9.47 -22.84
C SER A 355 3.10 9.06 -21.62
N GLY A 356 1.79 9.31 -21.68
CA GLY A 356 0.80 8.74 -20.76
C GLY A 356 1.02 9.12 -19.29
N MET A 357 1.35 10.38 -18.98
CA MET A 357 1.63 10.84 -17.63
C MET A 357 0.36 11.23 -16.86
N GLY A 358 0.41 11.07 -15.52
CA GLY A 358 -0.62 11.53 -14.60
C GLY A 358 -0.68 13.05 -14.49
N LYS A 359 -1.88 13.58 -14.25
CA LYS A 359 -2.17 15.01 -14.12
C LYS A 359 -2.19 15.47 -12.67
N ASP A 360 -2.14 16.79 -12.47
CA ASP A 360 -2.15 17.44 -11.15
C ASP A 360 -0.94 17.01 -10.28
N ILE A 361 0.22 16.93 -10.93
CA ILE A 361 1.47 16.42 -10.35
C ILE A 361 2.62 17.33 -10.74
N VAL A 362 3.51 17.58 -9.77
CA VAL A 362 4.81 18.22 -10.02
C VAL A 362 5.83 17.16 -10.36
N TYR A 363 6.51 17.34 -11.48
CA TYR A 363 7.60 16.48 -11.93
C TYR A 363 8.90 17.25 -12.06
N LEU A 364 10.02 16.59 -11.75
CA LEU A 364 11.36 17.08 -12.05
C LEU A 364 11.98 16.22 -13.16
N PRO A 365 12.33 16.82 -14.32
CA PRO A 365 13.07 16.12 -15.36
C PRO A 365 14.53 15.92 -14.96
N MET A 366 15.04 14.69 -15.08
CA MET A 366 16.41 14.34 -14.70
C MET A 366 17.07 13.43 -15.76
N TYR A 367 18.40 13.45 -15.80
CA TYR A 367 19.21 12.43 -16.48
C TYR A 367 19.65 11.38 -15.46
N CYS A 368 19.92 10.16 -15.92
CA CYS A 368 20.63 9.14 -15.16
C CYS A 368 22.00 8.94 -15.79
N MET A 369 23.06 9.18 -15.02
CA MET A 369 24.45 9.12 -15.49
C MET A 369 25.28 8.34 -14.47
N ASP A 370 25.85 7.22 -14.87
CA ASP A 370 26.64 6.35 -13.98
C ASP A 370 25.91 6.00 -12.65
N GLY A 371 24.57 5.86 -12.70
CA GLY A 371 23.72 5.59 -11.53
C GLY A 371 23.22 6.82 -10.78
N GLU A 372 23.77 8.01 -11.07
CA GLU A 372 23.40 9.25 -10.40
C GLU A 372 22.34 10.01 -11.18
N MET A 373 21.38 10.60 -10.44
CA MET A 373 20.32 11.40 -11.00
C MET A 373 20.71 12.88 -11.06
N VAL A 374 20.74 13.47 -12.26
CA VAL A 374 21.17 14.86 -12.50
C VAL A 374 20.01 15.66 -13.10
N VAL A 375 19.74 16.86 -12.60
CA VAL A 375 18.64 17.72 -13.07
C VAL A 375 18.82 18.05 -14.57
N ALA A 376 17.78 17.79 -15.37
CA ALA A 376 17.76 17.99 -16.80
C ALA A 376 17.01 19.26 -17.25
N ALA A 377 16.04 19.72 -16.45
CA ALA A 377 15.26 20.93 -16.71
C ALA A 377 14.60 21.42 -15.40
N ASP A 378 13.92 22.58 -15.46
CA ASP A 378 13.13 23.08 -14.34
C ASP A 378 11.97 22.13 -14.01
N PRO A 379 11.51 22.11 -12.75
CA PRO A 379 10.31 21.39 -12.39
C PRO A 379 9.10 21.85 -13.20
N VAL A 380 8.20 20.94 -13.48
CA VAL A 380 6.96 21.22 -14.20
C VAL A 380 5.74 20.73 -13.42
N LEU A 381 4.69 21.54 -13.40
CA LEU A 381 3.36 21.13 -12.96
C LEU A 381 2.55 20.69 -14.20
N VAL A 382 2.18 19.43 -14.26
CA VAL A 382 1.16 18.96 -15.20
C VAL A 382 -0.20 19.21 -14.56
N GLN A 383 -0.94 20.20 -15.08
CA GLN A 383 -2.20 20.65 -14.51
C GLN A 383 -3.35 19.68 -14.77
N LYS A 384 -4.50 19.87 -14.10
CA LYS A 384 -5.70 19.04 -14.28
C LYS A 384 -6.22 19.02 -15.72
N ASP A 385 -6.08 20.14 -16.44
CA ASP A 385 -6.47 20.27 -17.85
C ASP A 385 -5.42 19.69 -18.83
N GLY A 386 -4.33 19.13 -18.30
CA GLY A 386 -3.23 18.56 -19.09
C GLY A 386 -2.18 19.55 -19.56
N LYS A 387 -2.34 20.85 -19.28
CA LYS A 387 -1.31 21.85 -19.62
C LYS A 387 -0.10 21.68 -18.72
N VAL A 388 1.06 21.95 -19.29
CA VAL A 388 2.35 21.92 -18.60
C VAL A 388 2.77 23.34 -18.24
N ARG A 389 2.90 23.60 -16.94
CA ARG A 389 3.44 24.85 -16.40
C ARG A 389 4.85 24.62 -15.88
N ILE A 390 5.82 25.37 -16.39
CA ILE A 390 7.19 25.34 -15.86
C ILE A 390 7.21 26.16 -14.57
N LEU A 391 7.86 25.64 -13.54
CA LEU A 391 8.00 26.30 -12.25
C LEU A 391 9.38 26.96 -12.21
N TYR A 392 9.42 28.28 -12.34
CA TYR A 392 10.65 29.05 -12.22
C TYR A 392 10.81 29.57 -10.79
N PRO A 393 12.03 29.58 -10.24
CA PRO A 393 12.30 30.36 -9.02
C PRO A 393 12.12 31.85 -9.36
N GLU A 394 11.41 32.56 -8.53
CA GLU A 394 11.34 34.03 -8.62
C GLU A 394 12.47 34.64 -7.81
N ASP A 395 13.41 35.33 -8.47
CA ASP A 395 14.62 35.90 -7.86
C ASP A 395 14.35 37.06 -6.86
N THR A 396 13.09 37.45 -6.65
CA THR A 396 12.75 38.68 -5.93
C THR A 396 11.99 38.51 -4.61
N ARG A 397 11.61 37.28 -4.23
CA ARG A 397 10.91 37.00 -2.96
C ARG A 397 11.32 35.65 -2.39
N GLU A 398 11.91 35.67 -1.21
CA GLU A 398 11.91 34.52 -0.31
C GLU A 398 10.62 34.58 0.51
N GLU A 399 9.61 33.76 0.18
CA GLU A 399 8.50 33.49 1.07
C GLU A 399 8.83 32.25 1.89
N MET A 400 8.93 32.43 3.20
CA MET A 400 8.95 31.29 4.11
C MET A 400 7.52 30.77 4.24
N VAL A 401 7.18 29.70 3.51
CA VAL A 401 5.90 29.01 3.68
C VAL A 401 6.05 28.02 4.82
N THR A 402 5.58 28.41 6.01
CA THR A 402 5.35 27.45 7.08
C THR A 402 4.07 26.69 6.77
N THR A 403 4.17 25.47 6.33
CA THR A 403 3.03 24.56 6.24
C THR A 403 2.91 23.81 7.55
N GLN A 404 1.86 24.10 8.31
CA GLN A 404 1.45 23.16 9.35
C GLN A 404 0.85 21.95 8.65
N TYR A 405 1.53 20.82 8.78
CA TYR A 405 1.06 19.58 8.19
C TYR A 405 -0.14 19.05 8.97
N THR A 406 -1.34 19.23 8.43
CA THR A 406 -2.58 18.67 8.98
C THR A 406 -3.04 17.44 8.21
N GLY A 407 -2.27 17.04 7.23
CA GLY A 407 -2.61 15.95 6.32
C GLY A 407 -2.05 14.63 6.78
N VAL A 408 -2.92 13.72 6.90
CA VAL A 408 -2.63 12.37 7.26
C VAL A 408 -2.32 11.56 6.02
N LEU A 409 -1.10 11.10 5.89
CA LEU A 409 -0.60 10.26 4.81
C LEU A 409 -0.50 8.81 5.28
N ALA A 410 -1.59 8.08 5.28
CA ALA A 410 -1.51 6.63 5.43
C ALA A 410 -1.97 5.93 4.16
N TYR A 411 -1.67 4.67 4.02
CA TYR A 411 -2.31 3.81 3.06
C TYR A 411 -3.82 3.88 3.26
N PRO A 412 -4.60 4.17 2.21
CA PRO A 412 -6.01 4.52 2.35
C PRO A 412 -6.81 3.45 3.05
N LEU A 413 -6.55 2.21 2.72
CA LEU A 413 -7.38 1.10 3.18
C LEU A 413 -7.15 0.77 4.64
N ASN A 414 -5.89 0.66 5.07
CA ASN A 414 -5.56 0.47 6.47
C ASN A 414 -6.10 1.61 7.34
N ARG A 415 -6.19 2.81 6.78
CA ARG A 415 -6.76 3.95 7.45
C ARG A 415 -8.25 3.95 7.52
N TYR A 416 -8.90 3.69 6.40
CA TYR A 416 -10.34 3.58 6.37
C TYR A 416 -10.78 2.52 7.37
N ASN A 417 -10.16 1.37 7.36
CA ASN A 417 -10.47 0.31 8.29
C ASN A 417 -10.06 0.65 9.73
N ASN A 418 -8.88 1.21 9.95
CA ASN A 418 -8.49 1.70 11.28
C ASN A 418 -9.39 2.85 11.74
N GLY A 419 -9.75 3.78 10.87
CA GLY A 419 -10.67 4.85 11.17
C GLY A 419 -12.08 4.36 11.46
N ILE A 420 -12.58 3.37 10.73
CA ILE A 420 -13.87 2.72 11.03
C ILE A 420 -13.76 1.96 12.36
N ILE A 421 -12.73 1.18 12.57
CA ILE A 421 -12.53 0.41 13.81
C ILE A 421 -12.36 1.36 14.99
N THR A 422 -11.56 2.40 14.87
CA THR A 422 -11.36 3.39 15.93
C THR A 422 -12.63 4.23 16.15
N GLY A 423 -13.38 4.51 15.09
CA GLY A 423 -14.69 5.12 15.18
C GLY A 423 -15.70 4.24 15.91
N THR A 424 -15.69 2.92 15.69
CA THR A 424 -16.63 1.99 16.35
C THR A 424 -16.46 1.93 17.87
N VAL A 425 -15.25 2.13 18.39
CA VAL A 425 -15.01 2.14 19.85
C VAL A 425 -15.56 3.40 20.53
N LEU A 426 -15.83 4.47 19.76
CA LEU A 426 -16.44 5.72 20.27
C LEU A 426 -17.96 5.76 20.05
N LYS A 427 -18.47 5.01 19.08
CA LYS A 427 -19.86 5.03 18.63
C LYS A 427 -20.85 4.82 19.78
N GLY A 428 -21.74 5.80 19.98
CA GLY A 428 -22.73 5.75 21.06
C GLY A 428 -22.17 5.94 22.47
N GLY A 429 -20.86 6.21 22.59
CA GLY A 429 -20.25 6.63 23.85
C GLY A 429 -20.84 7.95 24.34
N LYS A 430 -20.73 8.22 25.64
CA LYS A 430 -21.40 9.38 26.26
C LYS A 430 -20.43 10.16 27.13
N VAL A 431 -20.61 11.47 27.16
CA VAL A 431 -19.95 12.34 28.13
C VAL A 431 -20.99 12.76 29.17
N TYR A 432 -20.69 12.48 30.42
CA TYR A 432 -21.55 12.79 31.56
C TYR A 432 -20.95 13.92 32.40
N GLY A 433 -21.83 14.75 32.95
CA GLY A 433 -21.52 15.67 34.04
C GLY A 433 -21.46 14.96 35.41
N ARG A 434 -21.12 15.74 36.46
CA ARG A 434 -20.90 15.23 37.82
C ARG A 434 -22.07 14.42 38.40
N TRP A 435 -23.30 14.71 38.00
CA TRP A 435 -24.51 14.09 38.56
C TRP A 435 -25.12 13.00 37.69
N GLY A 436 -24.37 12.55 36.66
CA GLY A 436 -24.84 11.54 35.73
C GLY A 436 -25.67 12.11 34.57
N ASP A 437 -25.75 13.43 34.43
CA ASP A 437 -26.43 14.07 33.31
C ASP A 437 -25.63 13.87 32.03
N THR A 438 -26.29 13.37 30.99
CA THR A 438 -25.66 13.23 29.67
C THR A 438 -25.43 14.61 29.04
N LEU A 439 -24.19 15.01 28.89
CA LEU A 439 -23.78 16.26 28.27
C LEU A 439 -23.85 16.17 26.75
N CYS A 440 -23.27 15.12 26.18
CA CYS A 440 -23.35 14.80 24.76
C CYS A 440 -23.14 13.31 24.51
N VAL A 441 -23.46 12.87 23.28
CA VAL A 441 -23.34 11.47 22.84
C VAL A 441 -22.53 11.45 21.55
N PHE A 442 -21.54 10.57 21.46
CA PHE A 442 -20.82 10.33 20.22
C PHE A 442 -21.77 9.75 19.17
N PRO A 443 -21.74 10.23 17.92
CA PRO A 443 -22.68 9.81 16.90
C PRO A 443 -22.54 8.34 16.52
N GLU A 444 -23.62 7.79 15.97
CA GLU A 444 -23.63 6.42 15.43
C GLU A 444 -22.72 6.27 14.21
N GLN A 445 -22.53 7.34 13.47
CA GLN A 445 -21.62 7.40 12.32
C GLN A 445 -20.49 8.38 12.65
N ILE A 446 -19.31 7.84 12.93
CA ILE A 446 -18.10 8.63 13.21
C ILE A 446 -17.39 8.92 11.90
N GLU A 447 -17.14 10.19 11.62
CA GLU A 447 -16.33 10.63 10.49
C GLU A 447 -14.84 10.69 10.87
N LEU A 448 -13.95 10.60 9.85
CA LEU A 448 -12.49 10.62 10.05
C LEU A 448 -11.89 12.03 10.18
N ASN A 449 -12.68 13.00 10.53
CA ASN A 449 -12.28 14.39 10.75
C ASN A 449 -12.72 14.86 12.14
N SER A 450 -12.32 16.04 12.51
CA SER A 450 -12.80 16.70 13.74
C SER A 450 -14.30 16.95 13.65
N GLN A 451 -15.03 16.52 14.66
CA GLN A 451 -16.47 16.64 14.79
C GLN A 451 -16.82 17.42 16.06
N ARG A 452 -17.89 18.17 16.04
CA ARG A 452 -18.38 18.96 17.17
C ARG A 452 -19.72 18.45 17.66
N LEU A 453 -19.81 18.20 18.96
CA LEU A 453 -21.01 17.74 19.65
C LEU A 453 -21.55 18.87 20.52
N GLN A 454 -22.80 19.26 20.28
CA GLN A 454 -23.49 20.27 21.11
C GLN A 454 -23.78 19.71 22.49
N VAL A 455 -23.44 20.46 23.54
CA VAL A 455 -23.75 20.10 24.91
C VAL A 455 -25.16 20.55 25.26
N GLN A 456 -25.97 19.60 25.72
CA GLN A 456 -27.39 19.85 25.99
C GLN A 456 -27.66 20.38 27.41
N SER A 457 -26.71 20.21 28.34
CA SER A 457 -26.87 20.67 29.73
C SER A 457 -26.76 22.19 29.87
N LYS A 458 -27.56 22.73 30.83
CA LYS A 458 -27.50 24.14 31.23
C LYS A 458 -26.62 24.37 32.45
N ASP A 459 -26.23 23.32 33.14
CA ASP A 459 -25.47 23.36 34.38
C ASP A 459 -23.98 23.56 34.13
N SER A 460 -23.31 24.18 35.13
CA SER A 460 -21.87 24.31 35.12
C SER A 460 -21.23 23.03 35.65
N VAL A 461 -20.21 22.55 34.97
CA VAL A 461 -19.47 21.34 35.31
C VAL A 461 -17.97 21.63 35.34
N ARG A 462 -17.25 20.95 36.21
CA ARG A 462 -15.79 20.94 36.26
C ARG A 462 -15.25 19.55 35.93
N TYR A 463 -15.97 18.52 36.38
CA TYR A 463 -15.57 17.15 36.18
C TYR A 463 -16.52 16.46 35.23
N VAL A 464 -15.97 15.76 34.28
CA VAL A 464 -16.74 15.01 33.28
C VAL A 464 -16.25 13.58 33.19
N ARG A 465 -17.16 12.65 32.91
CA ARG A 465 -16.87 11.26 32.67
C ARG A 465 -17.18 10.91 31.23
N MET A 466 -16.18 10.43 30.51
CA MET A 466 -16.38 9.85 29.19
C MET A 466 -16.63 8.34 29.36
N MET A 467 -17.83 7.89 29.01
CA MET A 467 -18.23 6.48 29.04
C MET A 467 -18.15 5.93 27.64
N LEU A 468 -17.37 4.89 27.44
CA LEU A 468 -17.16 4.22 26.15
C LEU A 468 -18.06 2.99 26.03
N PRO A 469 -18.49 2.60 24.82
CA PRO A 469 -19.31 1.40 24.62
C PRO A 469 -18.51 0.11 24.90
N THR A 470 -17.21 0.16 24.68
CA THR A 470 -16.24 -0.93 24.92
C THR A 470 -15.14 -0.43 25.85
N LYS A 471 -14.18 -1.29 26.20
CA LYS A 471 -12.97 -0.86 26.92
C LYS A 471 -11.96 -0.13 26.02
N GLY A 472 -12.13 -0.18 24.71
CA GLY A 472 -11.23 0.47 23.75
C GLY A 472 -11.41 1.99 23.75
N MET A 473 -10.31 2.73 23.81
CA MET A 473 -10.24 4.18 23.59
C MET A 473 -9.37 4.46 22.38
N ALA A 474 -9.88 5.26 21.45
CA ALA A 474 -9.15 5.60 20.22
C ALA A 474 -9.51 7.03 19.78
N LEU A 475 -8.79 8.01 20.34
CA LEU A 475 -8.97 9.44 20.10
C LEU A 475 -7.69 10.06 19.50
N GLY A 476 -7.85 10.88 18.48
CA GLY A 476 -6.80 11.73 17.91
C GLY A 476 -6.78 13.12 18.56
N ASP A 477 -7.93 13.60 18.96
CA ASP A 477 -8.08 14.93 19.57
C ASP A 477 -9.38 15.00 20.37
N LEU A 478 -9.35 15.71 21.50
CA LEU A 478 -10.52 15.95 22.36
C LEU A 478 -10.44 17.35 22.97
N LYS A 479 -11.39 18.22 22.65
CA LYS A 479 -11.45 19.59 23.13
C LYS A 479 -12.81 19.93 23.71
N PHE A 480 -12.81 20.73 24.76
CA PHE A 480 -14.01 21.23 25.43
C PHE A 480 -14.10 22.74 25.25
N TYR A 481 -15.28 23.22 24.90
CA TYR A 481 -15.55 24.64 24.72
C TYR A 481 -16.56 25.12 25.75
N LYS A 482 -16.21 26.18 26.49
CA LYS A 482 -17.13 26.84 27.42
C LYS A 482 -17.92 27.94 26.73
N LYS A 483 -19.11 28.19 27.23
CA LYS A 483 -19.96 29.28 26.82
C LYS A 483 -19.53 30.59 27.49
N THR A 484 -19.27 31.63 26.71
CA THR A 484 -18.91 32.96 27.19
C THR A 484 -19.92 34.02 26.70
N ALA A 485 -19.83 35.22 27.21
CA ALA A 485 -20.69 36.34 26.74
C ALA A 485 -20.42 36.71 25.26
N SER A 486 -19.19 36.46 24.77
CA SER A 486 -18.76 36.76 23.41
C SER A 486 -18.80 35.56 22.46
N GLY A 487 -19.27 34.41 22.89
CA GLY A 487 -19.32 33.18 22.10
C GLY A 487 -18.77 31.96 22.84
N GLU A 488 -17.95 31.16 22.17
CA GLU A 488 -17.35 29.93 22.69
C GLU A 488 -15.83 30.09 22.83
N GLU A 489 -15.28 29.54 23.91
CA GLU A 489 -13.85 29.56 24.19
C GLU A 489 -13.36 28.16 24.55
N SER A 490 -12.25 27.71 23.92
CA SER A 490 -11.64 26.42 24.23
C SER A 490 -10.99 26.42 25.60
N LEU A 491 -11.24 25.38 26.40
CA LEU A 491 -10.60 25.13 27.68
C LEU A 491 -9.15 24.64 27.44
N LYS A 492 -8.20 25.24 28.18
CA LYS A 492 -6.76 24.97 27.99
C LYS A 492 -6.13 24.06 29.05
N ASN A 493 -6.78 23.93 30.23
CA ASN A 493 -6.21 23.21 31.38
C ASN A 493 -6.96 21.91 31.66
N VAL A 494 -7.42 21.25 30.60
CA VAL A 494 -8.09 19.95 30.70
C VAL A 494 -7.03 18.88 30.97
N ARG A 495 -7.33 17.96 31.88
CA ARG A 495 -6.44 16.84 32.21
C ARG A 495 -7.21 15.59 32.56
N TRP A 496 -6.60 14.44 32.34
CA TRP A 496 -7.13 13.16 32.81
C TRP A 496 -7.04 13.07 34.31
N LEU A 497 -8.10 12.53 34.95
CA LEU A 497 -8.13 12.13 36.37
C LEU A 497 -7.95 10.62 36.48
N THR A 498 -8.41 9.86 35.50
CA THR A 498 -8.13 8.43 35.39
C THR A 498 -6.67 8.25 34.99
N GLU A 499 -5.93 7.43 35.70
CA GLU A 499 -4.60 6.99 35.30
C GLU A 499 -4.77 6.07 34.08
N LEU A 500 -4.27 6.52 32.93
CA LEU A 500 -4.38 5.80 31.67
C LEU A 500 -3.03 5.16 31.33
N PRO A 501 -3.00 3.88 30.88
CA PRO A 501 -1.75 3.23 30.47
C PRO A 501 -1.13 3.96 29.29
N LEU A 502 0.15 3.74 29.02
CA LEU A 502 0.77 4.22 27.77
C LEU A 502 0.13 3.53 26.57
N SER A 503 -0.02 4.26 25.48
CA SER A 503 -0.53 3.72 24.22
C SER A 503 0.35 2.59 23.69
N TYR A 504 -0.14 1.85 22.71
CA TYR A 504 0.67 0.87 21.97
C TYR A 504 1.93 1.47 21.30
N LYS A 505 1.97 2.80 21.14
CA LYS A 505 3.15 3.55 20.67
C LYS A 505 3.96 4.18 21.79
N GLU A 506 3.70 3.78 23.04
CA GLU A 506 4.35 4.32 24.25
C GLU A 506 4.06 5.81 24.49
N GLU A 507 2.97 6.35 23.93
CA GLU A 507 2.54 7.74 24.09
C GLU A 507 1.59 7.88 25.28
N SER A 508 1.66 9.02 25.98
CA SER A 508 0.71 9.38 27.04
C SER A 508 -0.65 9.75 26.44
N ALA A 509 -1.73 9.47 27.16
CA ALA A 509 -3.07 9.93 26.80
C ALA A 509 -3.21 11.46 26.74
N ASP A 510 -2.27 12.20 27.32
CA ASP A 510 -2.27 13.68 27.27
C ASP A 510 -2.13 14.22 25.84
N CYS A 511 -1.57 13.42 24.92
CA CYS A 511 -1.49 13.79 23.50
C CYS A 511 -2.87 14.00 22.84
N VAL A 512 -3.96 13.49 23.44
CA VAL A 512 -5.33 13.74 22.97
C VAL A 512 -5.83 15.12 23.37
N LEU A 513 -5.24 15.71 24.38
CA LEU A 513 -5.62 17.01 24.96
C LEU A 513 -4.68 18.15 24.48
N ASP A 514 -3.69 17.85 23.66
CA ASP A 514 -2.76 18.84 23.12
C ASP A 514 -3.38 19.65 21.98
N VAL A 515 -2.60 20.53 21.36
CA VAL A 515 -3.06 21.35 20.24
C VAL A 515 -2.86 20.72 18.87
N TYR A 516 -2.25 19.51 18.83
CA TYR A 516 -1.85 18.86 17.60
C TYR A 516 -2.83 17.75 17.21
N SER A 517 -3.52 17.93 16.10
CA SER A 517 -4.44 16.90 15.55
C SER A 517 -3.74 15.68 14.92
N SER A 518 -2.40 15.71 14.85
CA SER A 518 -1.57 14.63 14.33
C SER A 518 -1.14 13.61 15.41
N THR A 519 -1.30 13.97 16.68
CA THR A 519 -1.08 13.08 17.82
C THR A 519 -2.34 12.25 18.09
N GLY A 520 -2.25 11.24 18.91
CA GLY A 520 -3.42 10.47 19.27
C GLY A 520 -3.11 9.28 20.16
N TYR A 521 -4.13 8.80 20.85
CA TYR A 521 -4.03 7.74 21.83
C TYR A 521 -4.98 6.60 21.48
N ARG A 522 -4.44 5.39 21.42
CA ARG A 522 -5.20 4.16 21.24
C ARG A 522 -4.74 3.09 22.22
N MET A 523 -5.66 2.63 23.05
CA MET A 523 -5.41 1.58 24.05
C MET A 523 -6.71 0.93 24.52
N ASP A 524 -6.63 -0.30 25.00
CA ASP A 524 -7.68 -0.91 25.79
C ASP A 524 -7.51 -0.50 27.26
N LEU A 525 -8.56 0.05 27.84
CA LEU A 525 -8.60 0.51 29.21
C LEU A 525 -9.01 -0.64 30.16
N ASP A 526 -8.68 -0.52 31.43
CA ASP A 526 -9.19 -1.45 32.47
C ASP A 526 -10.70 -1.32 32.62
N GLU A 527 -11.23 -0.10 32.54
CA GLU A 527 -12.63 0.25 32.64
C GLU A 527 -13.18 0.87 31.36
N LYS A 528 -14.51 0.85 31.21
CA LYS A 528 -15.19 1.48 30.06
C LYS A 528 -15.35 2.99 30.17
N TYR A 529 -14.60 3.64 31.07
CA TYR A 529 -14.70 5.08 31.26
C TYR A 529 -13.35 5.72 31.56
N ALA A 530 -13.29 7.01 31.28
CA ALA A 530 -12.20 7.88 31.70
C ALA A 530 -12.75 9.20 32.22
N ASP A 531 -12.22 9.68 33.35
CA ASP A 531 -12.62 10.91 34.02
C ASP A 531 -11.65 12.05 33.69
N LEU A 532 -12.19 13.26 33.51
CA LEU A 532 -11.42 14.47 33.23
C LEU A 532 -11.77 15.61 34.16
N ASP A 533 -10.77 16.40 34.55
CA ASP A 533 -10.91 17.74 35.15
C ASP A 533 -10.79 18.78 34.04
N LEU A 534 -11.79 19.61 33.87
CA LEU A 534 -11.81 20.68 32.87
C LEU A 534 -10.97 21.90 33.29
N GLY A 535 -10.35 21.86 34.51
CA GLY A 535 -9.53 22.94 35.05
C GLY A 535 -10.34 24.05 35.71
N GLU A 536 -11.55 24.29 35.31
CA GLU A 536 -12.48 25.27 35.87
C GLU A 536 -13.92 24.77 35.85
N CYS A 537 -14.76 25.37 36.71
CA CYS A 537 -16.21 25.09 36.69
C CYS A 537 -16.87 26.04 35.68
N CYS A 538 -17.38 25.52 34.58
CA CYS A 538 -17.95 26.32 33.51
C CYS A 538 -19.15 25.64 32.86
N ARG A 539 -19.96 26.42 32.15
CA ARG A 539 -21.01 25.89 31.29
C ARG A 539 -20.40 25.49 29.95
N LEU A 540 -20.45 24.21 29.65
CA LEU A 540 -19.97 23.72 28.35
C LEU A 540 -20.97 24.09 27.24
N ALA A 541 -20.43 24.48 26.09
CA ALA A 541 -21.14 24.70 24.84
C ALA A 541 -21.02 23.49 23.92
N GLU A 542 -19.79 23.03 23.71
CA GLU A 542 -19.48 21.98 22.76
C GLU A 542 -18.35 21.07 23.27
N VAL A 543 -18.34 19.85 22.77
CA VAL A 543 -17.19 18.93 22.82
C VAL A 543 -16.76 18.64 21.38
N SER A 544 -15.51 18.91 21.05
CA SER A 544 -14.93 18.52 19.77
C SER A 544 -14.04 17.30 19.94
N PHE A 545 -14.11 16.38 19.02
CA PHE A 545 -13.26 15.20 18.99
C PHE A 545 -12.86 14.81 17.57
N CYS A 546 -11.74 14.13 17.47
CA CYS A 546 -11.31 13.43 16.27
C CYS A 546 -11.04 11.97 16.64
N PRO A 547 -11.51 10.97 15.89
CA PRO A 547 -11.13 9.59 16.14
C PRO A 547 -9.63 9.41 15.90
N TYR A 548 -9.02 8.44 16.58
CA TYR A 548 -7.63 8.09 16.34
C TYR A 548 -7.45 7.68 14.87
N LEU A 549 -6.53 8.34 14.22
CA LEU A 549 -6.09 8.03 12.88
C LEU A 549 -4.65 7.56 13.00
N ASP A 550 -4.36 6.31 12.62
CA ASP A 550 -3.00 5.81 12.66
C ASP A 550 -2.13 6.57 11.66
N VAL A 551 -1.38 7.53 12.19
CA VAL A 551 -0.48 8.40 11.44
C VAL A 551 0.91 7.82 11.59
N GLU A 552 1.58 7.46 10.51
CA GLU A 552 3.03 7.34 10.55
C GLU A 552 3.62 8.73 10.78
N TYR A 553 3.93 9.02 12.03
CA TYR A 553 4.69 10.21 12.39
C TYR A 553 6.15 9.99 11.97
N ARG A 554 6.65 10.83 11.10
CA ARG A 554 8.09 10.93 10.81
C ARG A 554 8.61 12.22 11.43
N GLU A 555 9.33 12.10 12.52
CA GLU A 555 10.21 13.16 12.98
C GLU A 555 11.19 13.51 11.85
N ASN A 556 11.26 14.78 11.49
CA ASN A 556 12.17 15.38 10.50
C ASN A 556 11.62 15.54 9.06
N GLU A 557 10.35 15.55 8.80
CA GLU A 557 9.80 16.08 7.56
C GLU A 557 9.30 17.54 7.79
N THR A 558 10.23 18.47 7.95
CA THR A 558 9.98 19.91 7.80
C THR A 558 10.30 20.34 6.39
#